data_0370c25dff0c256666d78d31e847d7be
#
_entry.id   0370c25dff0c256666d78d31e847d7be
#
_cell.length_a   1.000
_cell.length_b   1.000
_cell.length_c   1.000
_cell.angle_alpha   90.00
_cell.angle_beta   90.00
_cell.angle_gamma   90.00
#
_symmetry.space_group_name_H-M   'P 1'
#
loop_
_entity.id
_entity.type
_entity.pdbx_description
1 polymer ?
#
loop_
_entity_poly.entity_id
_entity_poly.type
_entity_poly.pdbx_seq_one_letter_code
_entity_poly.pdbx_strand_id
1 'polypeptide(L)'
;QVKDNGCGMDKETLRQIFDPFFTTKKGGEGTGLGLALAEQIITSHKGYIYAESKKGEGSTFHIYLPVLDTEHMPQIVQNIPRKDYRIVVADDNAKVLQLLKKNFEKIGIQIQTCMKREELQKCLEQQQADVLVVDETMEDCSGVDFCMSLAGRYPDMLKLIIIDGVSREMAEARQKGIIDGYVEKPVSDTAILEAIRNCASRPV
;
A
#
# COMPACT_ATOMS: atom_id res chain seq x y z
N GLN A 1 0.82 -19.39 -15.96
CA GLN A 1 0.89 -19.27 -17.41
C GLN A 1 -0.51 -19.49 -18.01
N VAL A 2 -0.95 -18.59 -18.89
CA VAL A 2 -2.21 -18.69 -19.64
C VAL A 2 -1.87 -18.69 -21.12
N LYS A 3 -2.25 -19.77 -21.85
CA LYS A 3 -1.94 -19.94 -23.24
C LYS A 3 -3.21 -20.08 -24.08
N ASP A 4 -3.27 -19.41 -25.22
CA ASP A 4 -4.33 -19.54 -26.22
C ASP A 4 -3.77 -19.99 -27.58
N ASN A 5 -4.64 -20.43 -28.44
CA ASN A 5 -4.37 -20.80 -29.85
C ASN A 5 -5.06 -19.82 -30.81
N GLY A 6 -5.19 -18.57 -30.42
CA GLY A 6 -5.80 -17.51 -31.22
C GLY A 6 -4.95 -17.02 -32.40
N CYS A 7 -5.29 -15.85 -32.90
CA CYS A 7 -4.59 -15.27 -34.05
C CYS A 7 -3.15 -14.80 -33.74
N GLY A 8 -2.76 -14.77 -32.48
CA GLY A 8 -1.47 -14.24 -32.07
C GLY A 8 -1.29 -12.76 -32.40
N MET A 9 -0.08 -12.25 -32.15
CA MET A 9 0.26 -10.84 -32.30
C MET A 9 1.58 -10.69 -33.06
N ASP A 10 1.72 -9.61 -33.81
CA ASP A 10 3.01 -9.18 -34.34
C ASP A 10 3.82 -8.42 -33.26
N LYS A 11 5.07 -8.14 -33.53
CA LYS A 11 6.00 -7.52 -32.58
C LYS A 11 5.57 -6.09 -32.16
N GLU A 12 4.92 -5.36 -33.05
CA GLU A 12 4.48 -3.99 -32.79
C GLU A 12 3.29 -3.99 -31.83
N THR A 13 2.30 -4.82 -32.14
CA THR A 13 1.15 -5.05 -31.23
C THR A 13 1.60 -5.53 -29.86
N LEU A 14 2.51 -6.53 -29.82
CA LEU A 14 3.00 -7.12 -28.56
C LEU A 14 3.67 -6.11 -27.64
N ARG A 15 4.28 -5.05 -28.16
CA ARG A 15 4.90 -4.00 -27.36
C ARG A 15 3.90 -3.07 -26.67
N GLN A 16 2.68 -2.99 -27.20
CA GLN A 16 1.67 -2.00 -26.81
C GLN A 16 0.47 -2.62 -26.06
N ILE A 17 0.42 -3.96 -25.93
CA ILE A 17 -0.77 -4.64 -25.37
C ILE A 17 -1.11 -4.23 -23.93
N PHE A 18 -0.14 -3.72 -23.18
CA PHE A 18 -0.33 -3.22 -21.82
C PHE A 18 -0.58 -1.70 -21.76
N ASP A 19 -0.46 -1.00 -22.89
CA ASP A 19 -0.73 0.45 -22.92
C ASP A 19 -2.24 0.69 -22.70
N PRO A 20 -2.62 1.62 -21.82
CA PRO A 20 -4.01 1.97 -21.63
C PRO A 20 -4.67 2.43 -22.93
N PHE A 21 -5.89 1.95 -23.16
CA PHE A 21 -6.70 2.22 -24.36
C PHE A 21 -6.18 1.60 -25.67
N PHE A 22 -5.09 0.89 -25.66
CA PHE A 22 -4.62 0.16 -26.84
C PHE A 22 -5.55 -1.03 -27.16
N THR A 23 -6.04 -1.11 -28.39
CA THR A 23 -6.87 -2.21 -28.87
C THR A 23 -6.70 -2.41 -30.38
N THR A 24 -6.66 -3.67 -30.81
CA THR A 24 -6.68 -4.06 -32.24
C THR A 24 -8.09 -4.34 -32.77
N LYS A 25 -9.11 -4.32 -31.88
CA LYS A 25 -10.51 -4.52 -32.27
C LYS A 25 -11.08 -3.28 -32.96
N LYS A 26 -11.76 -3.50 -34.08
CA LYS A 26 -12.38 -2.42 -34.87
C LYS A 26 -13.78 -2.08 -34.30
N GLY A 27 -14.18 -0.82 -34.41
CA GLY A 27 -15.58 -0.41 -34.14
C GLY A 27 -15.97 -0.24 -32.67
N GLY A 28 -15.02 -0.06 -31.75
CA GLY A 28 -15.37 0.20 -30.34
C GLY A 28 -15.68 -1.06 -29.49
N GLU A 29 -15.47 -2.24 -30.04
CA GLU A 29 -15.70 -3.53 -29.33
C GLU A 29 -14.68 -3.84 -28.24
N GLY A 30 -13.67 -3.00 -28.03
CA GLY A 30 -12.66 -3.16 -26.99
C GLY A 30 -12.30 -1.84 -26.35
N THR A 31 -12.37 -1.76 -25.04
CA THR A 31 -11.99 -0.55 -24.26
C THR A 31 -10.47 -0.32 -24.22
N GLY A 32 -9.67 -1.35 -24.55
CA GLY A 32 -8.22 -1.31 -24.42
C GLY A 32 -7.71 -1.20 -22.97
N LEU A 33 -8.57 -1.41 -21.97
CA LEU A 33 -8.21 -1.28 -20.56
C LEU A 33 -7.93 -2.60 -19.85
N GLY A 34 -8.33 -3.74 -20.43
CA GLY A 34 -8.29 -5.04 -19.74
C GLY A 34 -6.88 -5.49 -19.36
N LEU A 35 -5.93 -5.44 -20.30
CA LEU A 35 -4.54 -5.85 -20.02
C LEU A 35 -3.78 -4.81 -19.20
N ALA A 36 -4.01 -3.53 -19.42
CA ALA A 36 -3.45 -2.47 -18.59
C ALA A 36 -3.89 -2.60 -17.12
N LEU A 37 -5.18 -2.89 -16.89
CA LEU A 37 -5.69 -3.15 -15.54
C LEU A 37 -5.11 -4.44 -14.95
N ALA A 38 -4.97 -5.50 -15.74
CA ALA A 38 -4.35 -6.75 -15.28
C ALA A 38 -2.88 -6.52 -14.86
N GLU A 39 -2.10 -5.77 -15.63
CA GLU A 39 -0.73 -5.40 -15.29
C GLU A 39 -0.70 -4.58 -13.99
N GLN A 40 -1.56 -3.58 -13.85
CA GLN A 40 -1.65 -2.78 -12.64
C GLN A 40 -1.97 -3.63 -11.40
N ILE A 41 -2.93 -4.55 -11.51
CA ILE A 41 -3.29 -5.47 -10.41
C ILE A 41 -2.09 -6.36 -10.05
N ILE A 42 -1.42 -6.95 -11.03
CA ILE A 42 -0.30 -7.85 -10.80
C ILE A 42 0.89 -7.09 -10.19
N THR A 43 1.18 -5.91 -10.68
CA THR A 43 2.24 -5.03 -10.15
C THR A 43 1.94 -4.58 -8.72
N SER A 44 0.68 -4.24 -8.40
CA SER A 44 0.28 -3.90 -7.03
C SER A 44 0.49 -5.06 -6.04
N HIS A 45 0.46 -6.29 -6.53
CA HIS A 45 0.81 -7.49 -5.78
C HIS A 45 2.32 -7.83 -5.84
N LYS A 46 3.17 -6.86 -6.24
CA LYS A 46 4.62 -7.03 -6.42
C LYS A 46 4.96 -8.18 -7.39
N GLY A 47 4.03 -8.45 -8.30
CA GLY A 47 4.17 -9.45 -9.34
C GLY A 47 4.68 -8.85 -10.65
N TYR A 48 4.82 -9.71 -11.62
CA TYR A 48 5.27 -9.36 -12.95
C TYR A 48 4.47 -10.13 -14.00
N ILE A 49 4.08 -9.46 -15.09
CA ILE A 49 3.38 -10.05 -16.24
C ILE A 49 4.11 -9.70 -17.53
N TYR A 50 4.25 -10.67 -18.42
CA TYR A 50 4.65 -10.44 -19.79
C TYR A 50 3.96 -11.44 -20.73
N ALA A 51 4.03 -11.18 -22.04
CA ALA A 51 3.44 -12.05 -23.03
C ALA A 51 4.46 -12.44 -24.11
N GLU A 52 4.32 -13.67 -24.59
CA GLU A 52 4.96 -14.18 -25.80
C GLU A 52 3.87 -14.46 -26.82
N SER A 53 4.05 -14.03 -28.06
CA SER A 53 3.07 -14.25 -29.11
C SER A 53 3.71 -14.31 -30.48
N LYS A 54 3.09 -15.10 -31.33
CA LYS A 54 3.45 -15.18 -32.75
C LYS A 54 2.19 -15.20 -33.61
N LYS A 55 2.15 -14.34 -34.59
CA LYS A 55 0.99 -14.20 -35.47
C LYS A 55 0.65 -15.54 -36.15
N GLY A 56 -0.60 -15.99 -35.99
CA GLY A 56 -1.13 -17.26 -36.47
C GLY A 56 -0.90 -18.45 -35.52
N GLU A 57 -0.18 -18.29 -34.40
CA GLU A 57 0.14 -19.41 -33.48
C GLU A 57 -0.44 -19.22 -32.07
N GLY A 58 -1.05 -18.04 -31.78
CA GLY A 58 -1.61 -17.72 -30.49
C GLY A 58 -0.68 -16.93 -29.60
N SER A 59 -1.05 -16.81 -28.30
CA SER A 59 -0.31 -16.07 -27.30
C SER A 59 -0.16 -16.85 -26.01
N THR A 60 0.88 -16.51 -25.23
CA THR A 60 1.10 -17.06 -23.91
C THR A 60 1.41 -15.90 -22.96
N PHE A 61 0.58 -15.73 -21.95
CA PHE A 61 0.78 -14.77 -20.87
C PHE A 61 1.45 -15.46 -19.69
N HIS A 62 2.54 -14.89 -19.23
CA HIS A 62 3.30 -15.35 -18.08
C HIS A 62 3.05 -14.39 -16.92
N ILE A 63 2.54 -14.91 -15.80
CA ILE A 63 2.25 -14.16 -14.59
C ILE A 63 3.09 -14.74 -13.46
N TYR A 64 3.86 -13.89 -12.82
CA TYR A 64 4.65 -14.22 -11.64
C TYR A 64 4.11 -13.40 -10.48
N LEU A 65 3.74 -14.08 -9.42
CA LEU A 65 3.36 -13.46 -8.15
C LEU A 65 4.33 -13.95 -7.08
N PRO A 66 4.75 -13.08 -6.15
CA PRO A 66 5.56 -13.53 -5.04
C PRO A 66 4.77 -14.57 -4.24
N VAL A 67 5.41 -15.67 -3.91
CA VAL A 67 4.84 -16.63 -2.97
C VAL A 67 4.86 -15.96 -1.60
N LEU A 68 3.70 -15.83 -0.99
CA LEU A 68 3.65 -15.52 0.43
C LEU A 68 4.20 -16.75 1.15
N ASP A 69 5.41 -16.63 1.66
CA ASP A 69 6.03 -17.66 2.47
C ASP A 69 5.28 -17.71 3.80
N THR A 70 4.24 -18.54 3.83
CA THR A 70 3.39 -18.71 5.01
C THR A 70 4.14 -19.37 6.17
N GLU A 71 5.31 -19.97 5.92
CA GLU A 71 6.18 -20.48 6.96
C GLU A 71 6.97 -19.36 7.68
N HIS A 72 7.13 -18.19 7.03
CA HIS A 72 7.78 -17.03 7.64
C HIS A 72 6.79 -15.99 8.21
N MET A 73 5.49 -16.08 7.92
CA MET A 73 4.47 -15.25 8.59
C MET A 73 4.49 -15.38 10.14
N PRO A 74 4.71 -16.55 10.73
CA PRO A 74 4.80 -16.67 12.19
C PRO A 74 5.93 -15.86 12.82
N GLN A 75 7.04 -15.60 12.09
CA GLN A 75 8.18 -14.90 12.67
C GLN A 75 7.99 -13.37 12.69
N ILE A 76 7.27 -12.80 11.74
CA ILE A 76 6.99 -11.35 11.75
C ILE A 76 6.05 -11.02 12.90
N VAL A 77 5.02 -11.84 13.11
CA VAL A 77 4.05 -11.66 14.20
C VAL A 77 4.66 -12.07 15.56
N GLN A 78 5.60 -13.04 15.58
CA GLN A 78 6.25 -13.49 16.82
C GLN A 78 7.36 -12.56 17.32
N ASN A 79 8.01 -11.80 16.42
CA ASN A 79 9.08 -10.86 16.77
C ASN A 79 8.64 -9.40 16.90
N ILE A 80 7.37 -9.09 16.73
CA ILE A 80 6.82 -7.84 17.26
C ILE A 80 6.85 -8.05 18.78
N PRO A 81 7.57 -7.21 19.55
CA PRO A 81 7.44 -7.26 21.00
C PRO A 81 5.94 -7.30 21.30
N ARG A 82 5.48 -8.23 22.15
CA ARG A 82 4.08 -8.35 22.58
C ARG A 82 3.70 -7.14 23.45
N LYS A 83 3.90 -5.97 22.92
CA LYS A 83 3.30 -4.73 23.38
C LYS A 83 1.97 -4.68 22.62
N ASP A 84 0.87 -4.67 23.33
CA ASP A 84 -0.45 -4.40 22.77
C ASP A 84 -0.43 -2.97 22.21
N TYR A 85 0.11 -2.78 21.01
CA TYR A 85 0.19 -1.48 20.37
C TYR A 85 -1.22 -0.93 20.13
N ARG A 86 -1.47 0.23 20.66
CA ARG A 86 -2.66 1.01 20.33
C ARG A 86 -2.38 1.80 19.08
N ILE A 87 -2.87 1.28 17.94
CA ILE A 87 -2.63 1.84 16.62
C ILE A 87 -3.83 2.69 16.22
N VAL A 88 -3.59 3.93 15.84
CA VAL A 88 -4.57 4.83 15.23
C VAL A 88 -4.22 5.02 13.77
N VAL A 89 -5.18 4.78 12.87
CA VAL A 89 -5.02 4.94 11.43
C VAL A 89 -5.98 6.02 10.94
N ALA A 90 -5.46 7.00 10.21
CA ALA A 90 -6.26 8.06 9.60
C ALA A 90 -6.08 8.05 8.07
N ASP A 91 -7.22 7.99 7.36
CA ASP A 91 -7.29 7.99 5.91
C ASP A 91 -8.72 8.45 5.53
N ASP A 92 -8.88 9.29 4.54
CA ASP A 92 -10.21 9.77 4.11
C ASP A 92 -10.98 8.71 3.29
N ASN A 93 -10.30 7.64 2.89
CA ASN A 93 -10.89 6.52 2.18
C ASN A 93 -11.47 5.45 3.15
N ALA A 94 -12.78 5.51 3.38
CA ALA A 94 -13.48 4.56 4.24
C ALA A 94 -13.23 3.09 3.89
N LYS A 95 -13.02 2.75 2.60
CA LYS A 95 -12.76 1.37 2.16
C LYS A 95 -11.40 0.89 2.61
N VAL A 96 -10.38 1.76 2.57
CA VAL A 96 -9.03 1.46 3.08
C VAL A 96 -9.09 1.20 4.57
N LEU A 97 -9.75 2.07 5.34
CA LEU A 97 -9.89 1.90 6.78
C LEU A 97 -10.64 0.61 7.16
N GLN A 98 -11.73 0.29 6.46
CA GLN A 98 -12.49 -0.95 6.70
C GLN A 98 -11.64 -2.20 6.40
N LEU A 99 -10.86 -2.17 5.30
CA LEU A 99 -9.98 -3.28 4.93
C LEU A 99 -8.88 -3.48 5.98
N LEU A 100 -8.20 -2.41 6.38
CA LEU A 100 -7.16 -2.46 7.41
C LEU A 100 -7.72 -2.96 8.72
N LYS A 101 -8.86 -2.42 9.18
CA LYS A 101 -9.53 -2.87 10.42
C LYS A 101 -9.80 -4.37 10.39
N LYS A 102 -10.40 -4.88 9.31
CA LYS A 102 -10.69 -6.31 9.14
C LYS A 102 -9.42 -7.18 9.14
N ASN A 103 -8.34 -6.70 8.53
CA ASN A 103 -7.10 -7.45 8.46
C ASN A 103 -6.38 -7.49 9.83
N PHE A 104 -6.31 -6.37 10.53
CA PHE A 104 -5.75 -6.31 11.87
C PHE A 104 -6.54 -7.14 12.88
N GLU A 105 -7.88 -7.15 12.80
CA GLU A 105 -8.76 -8.00 13.63
C GLU A 105 -8.46 -9.50 13.42
N LYS A 106 -8.17 -9.95 12.19
CA LYS A 106 -7.81 -11.35 11.90
C LYS A 106 -6.53 -11.82 12.62
N ILE A 107 -5.61 -10.91 12.88
CA ILE A 107 -4.36 -11.19 13.58
C ILE A 107 -4.41 -10.80 15.07
N GLY A 108 -5.62 -10.47 15.57
CA GLY A 108 -5.86 -10.17 16.98
C GLY A 108 -5.44 -8.78 17.42
N ILE A 109 -5.17 -7.85 16.50
CA ILE A 109 -4.82 -6.46 16.80
C ILE A 109 -6.04 -5.58 16.55
N GLN A 110 -6.41 -4.78 17.54
CA GLN A 110 -7.46 -3.77 17.38
C GLN A 110 -6.83 -2.43 17.00
N ILE A 111 -7.36 -1.82 15.93
CA ILE A 111 -6.96 -0.48 15.51
C ILE A 111 -8.14 0.50 15.65
N GLN A 112 -7.81 1.74 15.96
CA GLN A 112 -8.76 2.86 15.87
C GLN A 112 -8.63 3.50 14.49
N THR A 113 -9.76 3.87 13.88
CA THR A 113 -9.76 4.48 12.54
C THR A 113 -10.45 5.84 12.58
N CYS A 114 -9.88 6.84 11.90
CA CYS A 114 -10.39 8.19 11.81
C CYS A 114 -10.40 8.63 10.33
N MET A 115 -11.45 9.32 9.91
CA MET A 115 -11.59 9.81 8.53
C MET A 115 -11.24 11.29 8.38
N LYS A 116 -11.25 12.03 9.49
CA LYS A 116 -11.05 13.48 9.51
C LYS A 116 -10.05 13.89 10.58
N ARG A 117 -9.40 15.03 10.34
CA ARG A 117 -8.47 15.63 11.29
C ARG A 117 -9.07 15.82 12.69
N GLU A 118 -10.31 16.31 12.77
CA GLU A 118 -10.97 16.55 14.07
C GLU A 118 -11.22 15.25 14.85
N GLU A 119 -11.60 14.17 14.16
CA GLU A 119 -11.78 12.85 14.75
C GLU A 119 -10.46 12.31 15.27
N LEU A 120 -9.40 12.45 14.46
CA LEU A 120 -8.06 12.03 14.82
C LEU A 120 -7.54 12.78 16.03
N GLN A 121 -7.73 14.10 16.08
CA GLN A 121 -7.32 14.92 17.23
C GLN A 121 -8.05 14.49 18.50
N LYS A 122 -9.37 14.34 18.46
CA LYS A 122 -10.18 13.86 19.59
C LYS A 122 -9.77 12.46 20.06
N CYS A 123 -9.48 11.57 19.09
CA CYS A 123 -9.02 10.22 19.39
C CYS A 123 -7.71 10.25 20.18
N LEU A 124 -6.72 11.04 19.76
CA LEU A 124 -5.43 11.18 20.42
C LEU A 124 -5.52 11.85 21.79
N GLU A 125 -6.48 12.76 22.01
CA GLU A 125 -6.72 13.40 23.30
C GLU A 125 -7.41 12.47 24.30
N GLN A 126 -8.26 11.57 23.82
CA GLN A 126 -9.01 10.65 24.68
C GLN A 126 -8.27 9.35 25.00
N GLN A 127 -7.40 8.91 24.10
CA GLN A 127 -6.69 7.64 24.22
C GLN A 127 -5.22 7.84 23.92
N GLN A 128 -4.35 7.24 24.74
CA GLN A 128 -2.93 7.17 24.41
C GLN A 128 -2.75 6.24 23.20
N ALA A 129 -2.19 6.74 22.11
CA ALA A 129 -1.75 5.95 20.98
C ALA A 129 -0.24 5.67 21.07
N ASP A 130 0.16 4.44 20.77
CA ASP A 130 1.58 4.07 20.68
C ASP A 130 2.09 4.28 19.22
N VAL A 131 1.18 4.15 18.26
CA VAL A 131 1.47 4.32 16.82
C VAL A 131 0.35 5.11 16.16
N LEU A 132 0.73 6.11 15.42
CA LEU A 132 -0.12 6.90 14.55
C LEU A 132 0.28 6.63 13.10
N VAL A 133 -0.67 6.27 12.25
CA VAL A 133 -0.51 6.08 10.81
C VAL A 133 -1.46 7.03 10.11
N VAL A 134 -0.96 7.96 9.30
CA VAL A 134 -1.78 9.00 8.64
C VAL A 134 -1.53 8.99 7.14
N ASP A 135 -2.57 9.10 6.35
CA ASP A 135 -2.40 9.32 4.91
C ASP A 135 -1.75 10.67 4.63
N GLU A 136 -0.81 10.71 3.66
CA GLU A 136 -0.10 11.93 3.27
C GLU A 136 -1.07 13.04 2.87
N THR A 137 -2.15 12.66 2.18
CA THR A 137 -3.12 13.59 1.59
C THR A 137 -4.52 13.25 2.07
N MET A 138 -4.94 13.80 3.19
CA MET A 138 -6.34 13.76 3.63
C MET A 138 -7.10 14.96 3.07
N GLU A 139 -8.43 14.83 2.93
CA GLU A 139 -9.28 15.88 2.37
C GLU A 139 -9.15 17.24 3.11
N ASP A 140 -8.90 17.20 4.42
CA ASP A 140 -8.89 18.36 5.29
C ASP A 140 -7.51 18.74 5.86
N CYS A 141 -6.46 17.95 5.61
CA CYS A 141 -5.09 18.28 6.02
C CYS A 141 -4.02 17.42 5.34
N SER A 142 -2.78 17.93 5.32
CA SER A 142 -1.59 17.10 5.06
C SER A 142 -1.25 16.26 6.29
N GLY A 143 -0.92 14.97 6.08
CA GLY A 143 -0.48 14.08 7.15
C GLY A 143 0.79 14.57 7.84
N VAL A 144 1.72 15.16 7.08
CA VAL A 144 2.96 15.75 7.63
C VAL A 144 2.66 16.96 8.49
N ASP A 145 1.80 17.89 8.03
CA ASP A 145 1.40 19.06 8.80
C ASP A 145 0.67 18.66 10.09
N PHE A 146 -0.14 17.61 10.00
CA PHE A 146 -0.77 17.06 11.20
C PHE A 146 0.28 16.55 12.18
N CYS A 147 1.23 15.72 11.75
CA CYS A 147 2.31 15.23 12.59
C CYS A 147 3.16 16.37 13.17
N MET A 148 3.42 17.42 12.39
CA MET A 148 4.13 18.61 12.84
C MET A 148 3.35 19.32 13.96
N SER A 149 2.02 19.41 13.88
CA SER A 149 1.18 20.02 14.91
C SER A 149 1.19 19.26 16.25
N LEU A 150 1.64 18.01 16.24
CA LEU A 150 1.78 17.14 17.43
C LEU A 150 3.17 17.24 18.07
N ALA A 151 4.07 18.07 17.54
CA ALA A 151 5.45 18.18 18.02
C ALA A 151 5.52 18.43 19.53
N GLY A 152 6.25 17.59 20.25
CA GLY A 152 6.44 17.68 21.71
C GLY A 152 5.25 17.20 22.56
N ARG A 153 4.06 16.95 21.99
CA ARG A 153 2.88 16.49 22.76
C ARG A 153 2.87 14.98 23.00
N TYR A 154 3.43 14.21 22.07
CA TYR A 154 3.44 12.74 22.10
C TYR A 154 4.83 12.23 21.73
N PRO A 155 5.85 12.38 22.60
CA PRO A 155 7.24 12.06 22.27
C PRO A 155 7.49 10.57 22.03
N ASP A 156 6.74 9.71 22.70
CA ASP A 156 6.91 8.25 22.62
C ASP A 156 6.05 7.59 21.53
N MET A 157 5.19 8.36 20.85
CA MET A 157 4.31 7.86 19.81
C MET A 157 5.02 7.81 18.47
N LEU A 158 5.08 6.61 17.85
CA LEU A 158 5.58 6.46 16.48
C LEU A 158 4.61 7.10 15.48
N LYS A 159 5.13 7.90 14.56
CA LYS A 159 4.39 8.61 13.52
C LYS A 159 4.79 8.09 12.16
N LEU A 160 3.88 7.43 11.49
CA LEU A 160 4.05 6.86 10.14
C LEU A 160 3.13 7.58 9.16
N ILE A 161 3.62 7.86 7.96
CA ILE A 161 2.83 8.44 6.87
C ILE A 161 2.61 7.40 5.77
N ILE A 162 1.37 7.28 5.28
CA ILE A 162 1.04 6.51 4.09
C ILE A 162 1.28 7.40 2.88
N ILE A 163 2.12 6.94 1.93
CA ILE A 163 2.58 7.72 0.77
C ILE A 163 2.34 6.98 -0.55
N ASP A 164 2.16 7.73 -1.63
CA ASP A 164 2.14 7.16 -2.99
C ASP A 164 3.55 6.94 -3.56
N GLY A 165 4.54 7.64 -3.04
CA GLY A 165 5.95 7.51 -3.38
C GLY A 165 6.82 8.45 -2.55
N VAL A 166 8.10 8.13 -2.40
CA VAL A 166 9.03 8.90 -1.56
C VAL A 166 9.30 10.26 -2.20
N SER A 167 8.81 11.32 -1.58
CA SER A 167 9.12 12.70 -1.95
C SER A 167 10.30 13.25 -1.14
N ARG A 168 10.89 14.37 -1.64
CA ARG A 168 11.93 15.09 -0.89
C ARG A 168 11.39 15.60 0.45
N GLU A 169 10.14 16.04 0.48
CA GLU A 169 9.47 16.53 1.68
C GLU A 169 9.37 15.45 2.77
N MET A 170 9.04 14.21 2.39
CA MET A 170 9.02 13.08 3.31
C MET A 170 10.40 12.77 3.90
N ALA A 171 11.45 12.82 3.07
CA ALA A 171 12.81 12.61 3.53
C ALA A 171 13.23 13.69 4.52
N GLU A 172 12.90 14.96 4.26
CA GLU A 172 13.18 16.08 5.16
C GLU A 172 12.37 16.00 6.46
N ALA A 173 11.08 15.63 6.40
CA ALA A 173 10.23 15.46 7.59
C ALA A 173 10.79 14.36 8.50
N ARG A 174 11.27 13.26 7.92
CA ARG A 174 11.91 12.18 8.67
C ARG A 174 13.24 12.60 9.29
N GLN A 175 14.06 13.34 8.55
CA GLN A 175 15.34 13.84 9.05
C GLN A 175 15.16 14.82 10.22
N LYS A 176 14.09 15.62 10.19
CA LYS A 176 13.73 16.57 11.26
C LYS A 176 13.04 15.91 12.47
N GLY A 177 12.75 14.59 12.41
CA GLY A 177 12.05 13.86 13.47
C GLY A 177 10.56 14.21 13.60
N ILE A 178 9.96 14.79 12.55
CA ILE A 178 8.52 15.07 12.49
C ILE A 178 7.75 13.74 12.34
N ILE A 179 8.30 12.83 11.52
CA ILE A 179 7.81 11.47 11.32
C ILE A 179 8.94 10.47 11.57
N ASP A 180 8.57 9.25 11.97
CA ASP A 180 9.52 8.17 12.23
C ASP A 180 9.74 7.30 10.99
N GLY A 181 8.71 7.18 10.14
CA GLY A 181 8.76 6.38 8.92
C GLY A 181 7.59 6.63 7.99
N TYR A 182 7.53 5.82 6.95
CA TYR A 182 6.44 5.85 5.98
C TYR A 182 6.10 4.43 5.49
N VAL A 183 4.89 4.30 4.94
CA VAL A 183 4.35 3.08 4.33
C VAL A 183 3.89 3.44 2.93
N GLU A 184 4.40 2.76 1.90
CA GLU A 184 3.99 3.00 0.52
C GLU A 184 2.64 2.34 0.21
N LYS A 185 1.81 3.01 -0.59
CA LYS A 185 0.57 2.42 -1.12
C LYS A 185 0.89 1.33 -2.17
N PRO A 186 0.14 0.22 -2.22
CA PRO A 186 -1.07 -0.05 -1.46
C PRO A 186 -0.77 -0.43 -0.01
N VAL A 187 -1.43 0.23 0.93
CA VAL A 187 -1.23 0.00 2.35
C VAL A 187 -1.81 -1.35 2.80
N SER A 188 -1.06 -2.08 3.64
CA SER A 188 -1.51 -3.34 4.23
C SER A 188 -1.13 -3.40 5.72
N ASP A 189 -1.80 -4.28 6.47
CA ASP A 189 -1.45 -4.58 7.86
C ASP A 189 0.01 -5.01 8.02
N THR A 190 0.49 -5.89 7.12
CA THR A 190 1.90 -6.34 7.11
C THR A 190 2.88 -5.20 6.87
N ALA A 191 2.60 -4.30 5.93
CA ALA A 191 3.47 -3.15 5.65
C ALA A 191 3.53 -2.18 6.84
N ILE A 192 2.40 -1.92 7.50
CA ILE A 192 2.36 -1.10 8.72
C ILE A 192 3.17 -1.76 9.85
N LEU A 193 2.99 -3.07 10.09
CA LEU A 193 3.73 -3.79 11.13
C LEU A 193 5.24 -3.83 10.87
N GLU A 194 5.65 -3.99 9.62
CA GLU A 194 7.07 -3.89 9.22
C GLU A 194 7.64 -2.50 9.48
N ALA A 195 6.90 -1.44 9.14
CA ALA A 195 7.32 -0.07 9.40
C ALA A 195 7.48 0.20 10.90
N ILE A 196 6.53 -0.26 11.74
CA ILE A 196 6.62 -0.18 13.21
C ILE A 196 7.90 -0.88 13.71
N ARG A 197 8.16 -2.11 13.26
CA ARG A 197 9.35 -2.86 13.65
C ARG A 197 10.64 -2.13 13.27
N ASN A 198 10.70 -1.62 12.05
CA ASN A 198 11.88 -0.90 11.54
C ASN A 198 12.15 0.41 12.29
N CYS A 199 11.11 1.06 12.81
CA CYS A 199 11.25 2.25 13.65
C CYS A 199 11.63 1.89 15.10
N ALA A 200 11.03 0.83 15.67
CA ALA A 200 11.31 0.39 17.04
C ALA A 200 12.72 -0.22 17.23
N SER A 201 13.35 -0.69 16.15
CA SER A 201 14.68 -1.33 16.19
C SER A 201 15.84 -0.34 16.04
N ARG A 202 15.61 0.97 16.00
CA ARG A 202 16.68 1.96 15.92
C ARG A 202 17.30 2.16 17.31
N PRO A 203 18.61 2.00 17.45
CA PRO A 203 19.27 2.47 18.67
C PRO A 203 19.14 4.02 18.74
N VAL A 204 18.78 4.51 19.92
CA VAL A 204 18.79 5.92 20.30
C VAL A 204 20.19 6.52 20.16
#